data_ae80d85fdbeca0b601fbda491b7d42b0
#
_entry.id   ae80d85fdbeca0b601fbda491b7d42b0
#
_cell.length_a   1.000
_cell.length_b   1.000
_cell.length_c   1.000
_cell.angle_alpha   90.00
_cell.angle_beta   90.00
_cell.angle_gamma   90.00
#
_symmetry.space_group_name_H-M   'P 1'
#
loop_
_entity.id
_entity.type
_entity.pdbx_description
1 polymer ?
#
loop_
_entity_poly.entity_id
_entity_poly.type
_entity_poly.pdbx_seq_one_letter_code
_entity_poly.pdbx_strand_id
1 'polypeptide(L)'
;SNGVGTIAAGVAKAKADIILISGHNGGSGATPQTSVKYVGLPWEMGLTETNQILTLNGLRHNVVLRTDGGIKTGRDVVMAAMMGADEFGIATTSLIAMGCIMVRQCHSDTCPVGICTQKESLRAKFTGTPDKVVNLFTFIAEEVREILASLGFKSLNDIIGRTDLLAQVSKGSANLDDLDFNPLLVQADPGNNPCLLYTSDAADEVD
;
A
#
# COMPACT_ATOMS: atom_id res chain seq x y z
N SER A 1 6.57 9.07 4.39
CA SER A 1 7.29 10.33 4.48
C SER A 1 7.72 10.78 3.09
N ASN A 2 7.92 12.05 2.89
CA ASN A 2 8.45 12.61 1.65
C ASN A 2 9.88 12.10 1.42
N GLY A 3 10.26 11.78 0.18
CA GLY A 3 11.58 11.24 -0.17
C GLY A 3 11.73 9.73 0.03
N VAL A 4 10.63 9.00 0.22
CA VAL A 4 10.67 7.55 0.41
C VAL A 4 11.17 6.82 -0.84
N GLY A 5 10.92 7.38 -2.04
CA GLY A 5 11.41 6.82 -3.30
C GLY A 5 12.93 6.79 -3.38
N THR A 6 13.60 7.83 -2.90
CA THR A 6 15.05 7.89 -2.81
C THR A 6 15.61 6.78 -1.90
N ILE A 7 15.00 6.61 -0.73
CA ILE A 7 15.39 5.54 0.21
C ILE A 7 15.17 4.17 -0.45
N ALA A 8 14.04 3.99 -1.13
CA ALA A 8 13.73 2.73 -1.82
C ALA A 8 14.76 2.41 -2.93
N ALA A 9 15.24 3.42 -3.65
CA ALA A 9 16.31 3.22 -4.64
C ALA A 9 17.61 2.72 -3.97
N GLY A 10 18.00 3.31 -2.84
CA GLY A 10 19.16 2.83 -2.06
C GLY A 10 18.96 1.39 -1.56
N VAL A 11 17.76 1.06 -1.06
CA VAL A 11 17.42 -0.30 -0.61
C VAL A 11 17.44 -1.31 -1.76
N ALA A 12 16.93 -0.92 -2.95
CA ALA A 12 16.99 -1.76 -4.15
C ALA A 12 18.43 -2.01 -4.62
N LYS A 13 19.30 -0.98 -4.58
CA LYS A 13 20.74 -1.12 -4.85
C LYS A 13 21.41 -2.05 -3.85
N ALA A 14 20.97 -2.06 -2.59
CA ALA A 14 21.44 -3.00 -1.57
C ALA A 14 20.92 -4.44 -1.77
N LYS A 15 20.26 -4.73 -2.90
CA LYS A 15 19.77 -6.06 -3.29
C LYS A 15 18.62 -6.59 -2.44
N ALA A 16 17.74 -5.72 -1.96
CA ALA A 16 16.48 -6.16 -1.37
C ALA A 16 15.57 -6.77 -2.44
N ASP A 17 14.92 -7.89 -2.11
CA ASP A 17 13.96 -8.56 -2.99
C ASP A 17 12.59 -7.89 -2.93
N ILE A 18 12.20 -7.41 -1.74
CA ILE A 18 10.87 -6.83 -1.47
C ILE A 18 11.04 -5.50 -0.74
N ILE A 19 10.32 -4.49 -1.18
CA ILE A 19 10.23 -3.20 -0.49
C ILE A 19 8.78 -2.95 -0.10
N LEU A 20 8.52 -2.78 1.20
CA LEU A 20 7.21 -2.44 1.74
C LEU A 20 7.06 -0.94 1.91
N ILE A 21 6.05 -0.38 1.29
CA ILE A 21 5.60 1.01 1.47
C ILE A 21 4.32 1.01 2.29
N SER A 22 4.40 1.49 3.51
CA SER A 22 3.25 1.60 4.42
C SER A 22 2.67 2.99 4.43
N GLY A 23 1.36 3.10 4.30
CA GLY A 23 0.63 4.34 4.54
C GLY A 23 0.52 4.69 6.03
N HIS A 24 -0.04 5.88 6.32
CA HIS A 24 -0.25 6.36 7.70
C HIS A 24 -1.14 5.43 8.56
N ASN A 25 -2.00 4.63 7.92
CA ASN A 25 -2.82 3.61 8.57
C ASN A 25 -2.10 2.26 8.71
N GLY A 26 -0.91 2.12 8.18
CA GLY A 26 -0.08 0.92 8.33
C GLY A 26 0.62 0.89 9.69
N GLY A 27 1.07 -0.30 10.07
CA GLY A 27 1.80 -0.51 11.31
C GLY A 27 0.97 -1.12 12.43
N SER A 28 1.29 -0.77 13.67
CA SER A 28 0.71 -1.41 14.84
C SER A 28 -0.75 -1.04 15.09
N GLY A 29 -1.60 -2.02 15.34
CA GLY A 29 -2.96 -1.82 15.85
C GLY A 29 -3.03 -1.18 17.24
N ALA A 30 -1.91 -1.16 17.96
CA ALA A 30 -1.75 -0.52 19.26
C ALA A 30 -1.47 0.99 19.17
N THR A 31 -1.19 1.50 17.98
CA THR A 31 -0.86 2.92 17.78
C THR A 31 -2.01 3.83 18.19
N PRO A 32 -1.77 4.91 18.96
CA PRO A 32 -2.77 5.91 19.28
C PRO A 32 -3.40 6.51 18.02
N GLN A 33 -4.69 6.80 18.08
CA GLN A 33 -5.43 7.30 16.91
C GLN A 33 -4.88 8.63 16.37
N THR A 34 -4.31 9.45 17.23
CA THR A 34 -3.62 10.69 16.86
C THR A 34 -2.42 10.44 15.96
N SER A 35 -1.61 9.41 16.28
CA SER A 35 -0.47 9.02 15.43
C SER A 35 -0.93 8.49 14.07
N VAL A 36 -1.97 7.65 14.05
CA VAL A 36 -2.55 7.12 12.80
C VAL A 36 -3.06 8.24 11.89
N LYS A 37 -3.64 9.30 12.47
CA LYS A 37 -4.24 10.38 11.68
C LYS A 37 -3.24 11.45 11.23
N TYR A 38 -2.20 11.72 12.03
CA TYR A 38 -1.38 12.93 11.85
C TYR A 38 0.10 12.66 11.63
N VAL A 39 0.55 11.41 11.77
CA VAL A 39 1.95 11.02 11.52
C VAL A 39 2.01 10.13 10.29
N GLY A 40 2.52 10.66 9.21
CA GLY A 40 2.64 9.93 7.95
C GLY A 40 1.70 10.44 6.85
N LEU A 41 1.86 9.88 5.68
CA LEU A 41 1.09 10.21 4.47
C LEU A 41 0.28 8.99 4.02
N PRO A 42 -0.75 9.19 3.19
CA PRO A 42 -1.42 8.09 2.49
C PRO A 42 -0.43 7.22 1.70
N TRP A 43 -0.71 5.91 1.64
CA TRP A 43 0.14 4.97 0.91
C TRP A 43 0.27 5.31 -0.58
N GLU A 44 -0.75 5.92 -1.16
CA GLU A 44 -0.81 6.34 -2.55
C GLU A 44 0.38 7.24 -2.91
N MET A 45 0.69 8.20 -2.06
CA MET A 45 1.81 9.12 -2.27
C MET A 45 3.16 8.41 -2.23
N GLY A 46 3.40 7.62 -1.20
CA GLY A 46 4.66 6.93 -1.03
C GLY A 46 4.90 5.82 -2.05
N LEU A 47 3.86 5.08 -2.41
CA LEU A 47 3.92 4.03 -3.41
C LEU A 47 4.24 4.61 -4.79
N THR A 48 3.53 5.65 -5.20
CA THR A 48 3.71 6.25 -6.52
C THR A 48 5.08 6.88 -6.65
N GLU A 49 5.53 7.64 -5.64
CA GLU A 49 6.89 8.19 -5.59
C GLU A 49 7.94 7.08 -5.72
N THR A 50 7.76 5.99 -4.99
CA THR A 50 8.69 4.85 -5.03
C THR A 50 8.71 4.20 -6.42
N ASN A 51 7.54 3.92 -7.00
CA ASN A 51 7.45 3.33 -8.32
C ASN A 51 8.10 4.22 -9.38
N GLN A 52 7.84 5.53 -9.35
CA GLN A 52 8.44 6.50 -10.27
C GLN A 52 9.96 6.53 -10.14
N ILE A 53 10.50 6.66 -8.93
CA ILE A 53 11.95 6.72 -8.69
C ILE A 53 12.65 5.43 -9.10
N LEU A 54 12.11 4.27 -8.74
CA LEU A 54 12.68 2.98 -9.13
C LEU A 54 12.67 2.80 -10.66
N THR A 55 11.60 3.25 -11.33
CA THR A 55 11.51 3.19 -12.79
C THR A 55 12.53 4.10 -13.46
N LEU A 56 12.63 5.36 -13.02
CA LEU A 56 13.62 6.33 -13.53
C LEU A 56 15.06 5.86 -13.37
N ASN A 57 15.35 5.11 -12.31
CA ASN A 57 16.68 4.56 -12.04
C ASN A 57 16.91 3.17 -12.64
N GLY A 58 15.98 2.61 -13.41
CA GLY A 58 16.09 1.27 -13.97
C GLY A 58 16.13 0.14 -12.92
N LEU A 59 15.62 0.40 -11.71
CA LEU A 59 15.65 -0.54 -10.58
C LEU A 59 14.32 -1.26 -10.35
N ARG A 60 13.24 -0.79 -10.94
CA ARG A 60 11.89 -1.27 -10.66
C ARG A 60 11.72 -2.78 -10.90
N HIS A 61 12.37 -3.32 -11.91
CA HIS A 61 12.30 -4.74 -12.27
C HIS A 61 13.07 -5.68 -11.33
N ASN A 62 13.88 -5.14 -10.43
CA ASN A 62 14.71 -5.91 -9.49
C ASN A 62 14.02 -6.17 -8.15
N VAL A 63 12.88 -5.51 -7.88
CA VAL A 63 12.22 -5.56 -6.58
C VAL A 63 10.72 -5.76 -6.73
N VAL A 64 10.14 -6.46 -5.75
CA VAL A 64 8.70 -6.54 -5.55
C VAL A 64 8.26 -5.38 -4.65
N LEU A 65 7.36 -4.53 -5.14
CA LEU A 65 6.75 -3.48 -4.33
C LEU A 65 5.51 -4.00 -3.63
N ARG A 66 5.55 -3.95 -2.30
CA ARG A 66 4.40 -4.26 -1.45
C ARG A 66 3.86 -2.98 -0.83
N THR A 67 2.54 -2.87 -0.72
CA THR A 67 1.93 -1.74 0.00
C THR A 67 0.90 -2.20 1.01
N ASP A 68 0.75 -1.43 2.09
CA ASP A 68 -0.28 -1.62 3.12
C ASP A 68 -0.75 -0.29 3.70
N GLY A 69 -1.63 -0.35 4.68
CA GLY A 69 -2.06 0.84 5.41
C GLY A 69 -3.37 1.42 4.91
N GLY A 70 -4.40 0.59 4.80
CA GLY A 70 -5.74 1.05 4.50
C GLY A 70 -6.42 0.36 3.33
N ILE A 71 -5.80 -0.64 2.75
CA ILE A 71 -6.40 -1.46 1.68
C ILE A 71 -7.50 -2.33 2.28
N LYS A 72 -8.73 -2.25 1.72
CA LYS A 72 -9.92 -2.88 2.28
C LYS A 72 -10.76 -3.61 1.24
N THR A 73 -10.75 -3.15 0.00
CA THR A 73 -11.62 -3.58 -1.10
C THR A 73 -10.81 -4.01 -2.32
N GLY A 74 -11.46 -4.70 -3.25
CA GLY A 74 -10.84 -5.00 -4.55
C GLY A 74 -10.50 -3.75 -5.35
N ARG A 75 -11.31 -2.70 -5.20
CA ARG A 75 -11.01 -1.39 -5.82
C ARG A 75 -9.70 -0.81 -5.29
N ASP A 76 -9.44 -0.87 -3.98
CA ASP A 76 -8.18 -0.39 -3.41
C ASP A 76 -6.99 -1.18 -3.96
N VAL A 77 -7.15 -2.50 -4.11
CA VAL A 77 -6.14 -3.38 -4.71
C VAL A 77 -5.84 -2.96 -6.15
N VAL A 78 -6.86 -2.75 -6.97
CA VAL A 78 -6.70 -2.32 -8.37
C VAL A 78 -6.01 -0.95 -8.45
N MET A 79 -6.43 0.00 -7.63
CA MET A 79 -5.77 1.32 -7.57
C MET A 79 -4.31 1.22 -7.15
N ALA A 80 -4.01 0.40 -6.14
CA ALA A 80 -2.63 0.19 -5.69
C ALA A 80 -1.78 -0.48 -6.78
N ALA A 81 -2.33 -1.45 -7.52
CA ALA A 81 -1.65 -2.04 -8.67
C ALA A 81 -1.36 -0.99 -9.75
N MET A 82 -2.34 -0.17 -10.13
CA MET A 82 -2.14 0.91 -11.11
C MET A 82 -1.09 1.93 -10.66
N MET A 83 -0.94 2.14 -9.34
CA MET A 83 0.09 3.00 -8.76
C MET A 83 1.45 2.29 -8.56
N GLY A 84 1.56 1.02 -8.92
CA GLY A 84 2.82 0.30 -9.01
C GLY A 84 3.05 -0.77 -7.93
N ALA A 85 2.05 -1.20 -7.17
CA ALA A 85 2.21 -2.31 -6.23
C ALA A 85 2.06 -3.67 -6.91
N ASP A 86 2.95 -4.60 -6.55
CA ASP A 86 2.88 -6.01 -6.95
C ASP A 86 2.12 -6.83 -5.89
N GLU A 87 2.21 -6.43 -4.62
CA GLU A 87 1.63 -7.14 -3.48
C GLU A 87 0.92 -6.20 -2.50
N PHE A 88 -0.08 -6.72 -1.80
CA PHE A 88 -1.00 -5.92 -0.98
C PHE A 88 -1.14 -6.51 0.42
N GLY A 89 -0.94 -5.66 1.45
CA GLY A 89 -1.16 -6.03 2.84
C GLY A 89 -2.56 -5.61 3.32
N ILE A 90 -3.39 -6.57 3.70
CA ILE A 90 -4.76 -6.35 4.18
C ILE A 90 -4.89 -6.88 5.60
N ALA A 91 -4.70 -6.00 6.59
CA ALA A 91 -4.72 -6.40 7.99
C ALA A 91 -6.05 -6.08 8.69
N THR A 92 -6.45 -4.82 8.70
CA THR A 92 -7.64 -4.35 9.46
C THR A 92 -8.92 -5.05 9.03
N THR A 93 -9.14 -5.19 7.73
CA THR A 93 -10.34 -5.84 7.20
C THR A 93 -10.36 -7.34 7.55
N SER A 94 -9.19 -7.99 7.54
CA SER A 94 -9.05 -9.38 7.99
C SER A 94 -9.41 -9.54 9.49
N LEU A 95 -8.98 -8.59 10.32
CA LEU A 95 -9.36 -8.59 11.75
C LEU A 95 -10.86 -8.39 11.92
N ILE A 96 -11.50 -7.50 11.14
CA ILE A 96 -12.94 -7.28 11.17
C ILE A 96 -13.69 -8.55 10.76
N ALA A 97 -13.24 -9.24 9.72
CA ALA A 97 -13.82 -10.52 9.31
C ALA A 97 -13.78 -11.57 10.44
N MET A 98 -12.75 -11.53 11.28
CA MET A 98 -12.62 -12.40 12.47
C MET A 98 -13.42 -11.93 13.68
N GLY A 99 -14.17 -10.81 13.59
CA GLY A 99 -15.00 -10.29 14.67
C GLY A 99 -14.41 -9.12 15.44
N CYS A 100 -13.40 -8.42 14.92
CA CYS A 100 -12.89 -7.19 15.52
C CYS A 100 -13.93 -6.07 15.43
N ILE A 101 -14.20 -5.42 16.54
CA ILE A 101 -15.15 -4.30 16.63
C ILE A 101 -14.47 -2.92 16.63
N MET A 102 -13.18 -2.86 16.35
CA MET A 102 -12.39 -1.63 16.20
C MET A 102 -12.38 -0.73 17.45
N VAL A 103 -12.47 -1.30 18.63
CA VAL A 103 -12.47 -0.55 19.91
C VAL A 103 -11.09 0.05 20.24
N ARG A 104 -10.06 -0.36 19.53
CA ARG A 104 -8.68 0.15 19.65
C ARG A 104 -8.05 -0.02 21.05
N GLN A 105 -8.40 -1.07 21.77
CA GLN A 105 -7.79 -1.47 23.06
C GLN A 105 -6.71 -2.54 22.89
N CYS A 106 -6.10 -2.62 21.70
CA CYS A 106 -5.11 -3.66 21.36
C CYS A 106 -3.84 -3.59 22.24
N HIS A 107 -3.50 -2.39 22.72
CA HIS A 107 -2.31 -2.14 23.54
C HIS A 107 -2.49 -2.44 25.05
N SER A 108 -3.71 -2.63 25.51
CA SER A 108 -4.03 -2.69 26.93
C SER A 108 -4.32 -4.10 27.46
N ASP A 109 -4.24 -5.12 26.59
CA ASP A 109 -4.60 -6.50 26.92
C ASP A 109 -6.05 -6.65 27.43
N THR A 110 -6.95 -5.76 26.97
CA THR A 110 -8.37 -5.71 27.37
C THR A 110 -9.32 -5.86 26.21
N CYS A 111 -8.89 -6.50 25.12
CA CYS A 111 -9.71 -6.69 23.93
C CYS A 111 -11.02 -7.44 24.26
N PRO A 112 -12.19 -6.79 24.14
CA PRO A 112 -13.46 -7.37 24.59
C PRO A 112 -13.93 -8.55 23.73
N VAL A 113 -13.40 -8.70 22.52
CA VAL A 113 -13.72 -9.78 21.59
C VAL A 113 -12.65 -10.86 21.49
N GLY A 114 -11.60 -10.78 22.32
CA GLY A 114 -10.61 -11.84 22.46
C GLY A 114 -9.55 -11.94 21.36
N ILE A 115 -9.54 -11.05 20.36
CA ILE A 115 -8.59 -11.13 19.22
C ILE A 115 -7.18 -10.76 19.67
N CYS A 116 -7.06 -9.68 20.45
CA CYS A 116 -5.78 -9.07 20.80
C CYS A 116 -5.60 -9.02 22.33
N THR A 117 -5.52 -10.18 22.94
CA THR A 117 -5.36 -10.32 24.40
C THR A 117 -4.74 -11.67 24.75
N GLN A 118 -4.00 -11.72 25.86
CA GLN A 118 -3.49 -12.95 26.45
C GLN A 118 -4.36 -13.44 27.62
N LYS A 119 -5.33 -12.63 28.08
CA LYS A 119 -6.24 -13.02 29.19
C LYS A 119 -7.18 -14.12 28.73
N GLU A 120 -7.13 -15.28 29.40
CA GLU A 120 -7.90 -16.46 29.04
C GLU A 120 -9.41 -16.19 28.98
N SER A 121 -9.95 -15.48 29.98
CA SER A 121 -11.36 -15.08 30.02
C SER A 121 -11.85 -14.22 28.86
N LEU A 122 -10.95 -13.46 28.25
CA LEU A 122 -11.24 -12.66 27.08
C LEU A 122 -11.01 -13.45 25.79
N ARG A 123 -9.95 -14.26 25.73
CA ARG A 123 -9.67 -15.16 24.60
C ARG A 123 -10.82 -16.13 24.34
N ALA A 124 -11.47 -16.61 25.40
CA ALA A 124 -12.66 -17.48 25.27
C ALA A 124 -13.83 -16.85 24.50
N LYS A 125 -13.83 -15.52 24.31
CA LYS A 125 -14.84 -14.79 23.53
C LYS A 125 -14.53 -14.72 22.03
N PHE A 126 -13.35 -15.18 21.62
CA PHE A 126 -12.95 -15.13 20.21
C PHE A 126 -13.79 -16.08 19.36
N THR A 127 -14.44 -15.54 18.34
CA THR A 127 -15.33 -16.28 17.42
C THR A 127 -14.84 -16.32 15.96
N GLY A 128 -13.60 -15.87 15.74
CA GLY A 128 -13.00 -15.91 14.41
C GLY A 128 -12.75 -17.33 13.93
N THR A 129 -12.92 -17.54 12.64
CA THR A 129 -12.60 -18.81 11.99
C THR A 129 -11.79 -18.55 10.72
N PRO A 130 -10.96 -19.50 10.26
CA PRO A 130 -10.24 -19.38 9.00
C PRO A 130 -11.18 -19.10 7.81
N ASP A 131 -12.34 -19.73 7.76
CA ASP A 131 -13.29 -19.60 6.66
C ASP A 131 -13.77 -18.16 6.46
N LYS A 132 -13.92 -17.39 7.54
CA LYS A 132 -14.30 -15.98 7.44
C LYS A 132 -13.25 -15.15 6.70
N VAL A 133 -11.96 -15.46 6.91
CA VAL A 133 -10.85 -14.80 6.22
C VAL A 133 -10.77 -15.27 4.78
N VAL A 134 -10.91 -16.57 4.53
CA VAL A 134 -10.94 -17.14 3.17
C VAL A 134 -12.06 -16.49 2.36
N ASN A 135 -13.28 -16.41 2.91
CA ASN A 135 -14.40 -15.77 2.24
C ASN A 135 -14.14 -14.30 1.94
N LEU A 136 -13.57 -13.54 2.89
CA LEU A 136 -13.22 -12.14 2.68
C LEU A 136 -12.28 -11.98 1.47
N PHE A 137 -11.19 -12.76 1.43
CA PHE A 137 -10.23 -12.65 0.34
C PHE A 137 -10.79 -13.15 -0.99
N THR A 138 -11.68 -14.14 -0.97
CA THR A 138 -12.41 -14.58 -2.15
C THR A 138 -13.27 -13.44 -2.72
N PHE A 139 -14.01 -12.72 -1.88
CA PHE A 139 -14.82 -11.59 -2.32
C PHE A 139 -13.97 -10.43 -2.84
N ILE A 140 -12.84 -10.13 -2.17
CA ILE A 140 -11.91 -9.11 -2.66
C ILE A 140 -11.35 -9.50 -4.04
N ALA A 141 -10.94 -10.75 -4.21
CA ALA A 141 -10.42 -11.25 -5.49
C ALA A 141 -11.48 -11.20 -6.59
N GLU A 142 -12.74 -11.52 -6.27
CA GLU A 142 -13.86 -11.45 -7.21
C GLU A 142 -14.16 -10.01 -7.63
N GLU A 143 -14.16 -9.07 -6.68
CA GLU A 143 -14.28 -7.64 -7.00
C GLU A 143 -13.14 -7.16 -7.91
N VAL A 144 -11.89 -7.57 -7.64
CA VAL A 144 -10.76 -7.28 -8.52
C VAL A 144 -11.00 -7.82 -9.93
N ARG A 145 -11.45 -9.07 -10.04
CA ARG A 145 -11.74 -9.72 -11.32
C ARG A 145 -12.81 -8.98 -12.11
N GLU A 146 -13.89 -8.54 -11.44
CA GLU A 146 -14.97 -7.78 -12.07
C GLU A 146 -14.49 -6.42 -12.57
N ILE A 147 -13.68 -5.71 -11.78
CA ILE A 147 -13.12 -4.42 -12.19
C ILE A 147 -12.20 -4.61 -13.39
N LEU A 148 -11.27 -5.58 -13.36
CA LEU A 148 -10.37 -5.87 -14.48
C LEU A 148 -11.14 -6.20 -15.75
N ALA A 149 -12.20 -7.04 -15.64
CA ALA A 149 -13.06 -7.38 -16.77
C ALA A 149 -13.76 -6.14 -17.36
N SER A 150 -14.26 -5.24 -16.51
CA SER A 150 -14.88 -3.99 -16.95
C SER A 150 -13.92 -3.05 -17.69
N LEU A 151 -12.64 -3.11 -17.36
CA LEU A 151 -11.56 -2.35 -17.99
C LEU A 151 -10.95 -3.07 -19.20
N GLY A 152 -11.34 -4.33 -19.47
CA GLY A 152 -10.82 -5.12 -20.58
C GLY A 152 -9.47 -5.80 -20.34
N PHE A 153 -9.03 -5.90 -19.09
CA PHE A 153 -7.80 -6.57 -18.70
C PHE A 153 -8.04 -8.01 -18.21
N LYS A 154 -7.08 -8.89 -18.48
CA LYS A 154 -7.14 -10.32 -18.09
C LYS A 154 -6.41 -10.62 -16.81
N SER A 155 -5.43 -9.82 -16.44
CA SER A 155 -4.54 -10.06 -15.31
C SER A 155 -4.29 -8.75 -14.55
N LEU A 156 -4.09 -8.87 -13.23
CA LEU A 156 -3.67 -7.75 -12.40
C LEU A 156 -2.28 -7.23 -12.84
N ASN A 157 -1.41 -8.12 -13.31
CA ASN A 157 -0.09 -7.75 -13.81
C ASN A 157 -0.15 -6.80 -15.02
N ASP A 158 -1.23 -6.85 -15.82
CA ASP A 158 -1.37 -6.00 -16.99
C ASP A 158 -1.58 -4.52 -16.65
N ILE A 159 -1.95 -4.23 -15.39
CA ILE A 159 -2.25 -2.88 -14.93
C ILE A 159 -1.22 -2.31 -13.92
N ILE A 160 -0.20 -3.09 -13.55
CA ILE A 160 0.82 -2.60 -12.60
C ILE A 160 1.55 -1.40 -13.19
N GLY A 161 1.53 -0.28 -12.45
CA GLY A 161 2.16 0.97 -12.85
C GLY A 161 1.41 1.76 -13.95
N ARG A 162 0.22 1.32 -14.36
CA ARG A 162 -0.60 1.97 -15.39
C ARG A 162 -1.40 3.14 -14.82
N THR A 163 -0.70 4.16 -14.33
CA THR A 163 -1.32 5.39 -13.79
C THR A 163 -2.09 6.18 -14.84
N ASP A 164 -1.84 5.94 -16.13
CA ASP A 164 -2.61 6.48 -17.24
C ASP A 164 -4.10 6.05 -17.23
N LEU A 165 -4.43 4.98 -16.51
CA LEU A 165 -5.81 4.52 -16.31
C LEU A 165 -6.53 5.26 -15.18
N LEU A 166 -5.84 6.12 -14.45
CA LEU A 166 -6.36 6.91 -13.34
C LEU A 166 -6.54 8.37 -13.76
N ALA A 167 -7.59 9.00 -13.28
CA ALA A 167 -7.82 10.41 -13.45
C ALA A 167 -8.28 11.06 -12.14
N GLN A 168 -7.73 12.23 -11.84
CA GLN A 168 -8.28 13.04 -10.77
C GLN A 168 -9.63 13.59 -11.20
N VAL A 169 -10.65 13.38 -10.38
CA VAL A 169 -11.98 13.93 -10.59
C VAL A 169 -12.24 15.09 -9.65
N SER A 170 -12.80 16.19 -10.16
CA SER A 170 -13.29 17.30 -9.34
C SER A 170 -14.44 16.84 -8.45
N LYS A 171 -14.45 17.32 -7.20
CA LYS A 171 -15.56 17.12 -6.25
C LYS A 171 -16.48 18.32 -6.18
N GLY A 172 -16.28 19.34 -7.02
CA GLY A 172 -17.12 20.53 -7.12
C GLY A 172 -17.03 21.46 -5.91
N SER A 173 -15.96 21.38 -5.14
CA SER A 173 -15.70 22.25 -4.00
C SER A 173 -14.28 22.81 -4.11
N ALA A 174 -14.14 24.13 -4.07
CA ALA A 174 -12.85 24.80 -4.20
C ALA A 174 -11.81 24.24 -3.23
N ASN A 175 -12.18 24.02 -1.97
CA ASN A 175 -11.25 23.48 -0.97
C ASN A 175 -10.79 22.03 -1.22
N LEU A 176 -11.58 21.24 -1.95
CA LEU A 176 -11.24 19.86 -2.29
C LEU A 176 -10.48 19.76 -3.62
N ASP A 177 -10.68 20.76 -4.48
CA ASP A 177 -10.08 20.83 -5.81
C ASP A 177 -8.75 21.62 -5.82
N ASP A 178 -8.38 22.24 -4.68
CA ASP A 178 -7.08 22.92 -4.49
C ASP A 178 -5.88 21.98 -4.50
N LEU A 179 -6.10 20.68 -4.26
CA LEU A 179 -5.03 19.68 -4.29
C LEU A 179 -4.88 19.09 -5.68
N ASP A 180 -3.72 19.29 -6.29
CA ASP A 180 -3.35 18.67 -7.56
C ASP A 180 -2.66 17.32 -7.30
N PHE A 181 -3.32 16.22 -7.69
CA PHE A 181 -2.78 14.86 -7.63
C PHE A 181 -2.19 14.37 -8.95
N ASN A 182 -2.24 15.18 -10.01
CA ASN A 182 -1.67 14.80 -11.30
C ASN A 182 -0.18 14.39 -11.22
N PRO A 183 0.68 14.99 -10.37
CA PRO A 183 2.05 14.52 -10.21
C PRO A 183 2.16 13.05 -9.76
N LEU A 184 1.16 12.52 -9.04
CA LEU A 184 1.11 11.10 -8.66
C LEU A 184 0.77 10.19 -9.85
N LEU A 185 0.14 10.73 -10.88
CA LEU A 185 -0.33 9.97 -12.04
C LEU A 185 0.65 10.00 -13.21
N VAL A 186 1.75 10.74 -13.09
CA VAL A 186 2.78 10.79 -14.13
C VAL A 186 3.46 9.42 -14.25
N GLN A 187 3.44 8.86 -15.46
CA GLN A 187 4.25 7.68 -15.76
C GLN A 187 5.72 8.07 -15.87
N ALA A 188 6.55 7.41 -15.10
CA ALA A 188 8.00 7.60 -15.19
C ALA A 188 8.52 6.88 -16.43
N ASP A 189 9.18 7.61 -17.30
CA ASP A 189 9.87 7.06 -18.47
C ASP A 189 11.38 7.16 -18.23
N PRO A 190 12.10 6.05 -18.09
CA PRO A 190 13.55 6.07 -17.95
C PRO A 190 14.24 6.55 -19.23
N GLY A 191 13.56 6.52 -20.38
CA GLY A 191 14.11 6.91 -21.68
C GLY A 191 15.41 6.18 -21.98
N ASN A 192 16.31 6.87 -22.72
CA ASN A 192 17.70 6.43 -22.94
C ASN A 192 18.67 7.06 -21.93
N ASN A 193 18.18 7.78 -20.92
CA ASN A 193 19.02 8.44 -19.91
C ASN A 193 19.20 7.53 -18.71
N PRO A 194 20.40 7.01 -18.47
CA PRO A 194 20.68 6.31 -17.23
C PRO A 194 20.62 7.31 -16.07
N CYS A 195 19.76 7.06 -15.12
CA CYS A 195 19.75 7.64 -13.79
C CYS A 195 19.94 9.16 -13.68
N LEU A 196 18.86 9.93 -13.85
CA LEU A 196 18.90 11.38 -13.67
C LEU A 196 19.09 11.85 -12.20
N LEU A 197 18.91 10.97 -11.21
CA LEU A 197 18.88 11.34 -9.79
C LEU A 197 20.05 10.82 -8.96
N TYR A 198 20.87 9.92 -9.49
CA TYR A 198 22.01 9.34 -8.79
C TYR A 198 23.16 9.09 -9.75
N THR A 199 23.88 10.15 -10.08
CA THR A 199 25.07 10.09 -10.94
C THR A 199 26.35 9.75 -10.19
N SER A 200 26.32 9.75 -8.86
CA SER A 200 27.48 9.32 -8.06
C SER A 200 26.97 8.72 -6.76
N ASP A 201 27.03 7.42 -6.65
CA ASP A 201 27.01 6.75 -5.36
C ASP A 201 28.46 6.65 -4.89
N ALA A 202 28.78 7.26 -3.75
CA ALA A 202 30.10 7.16 -3.15
C ALA A 202 30.55 5.72 -2.87
N ALA A 203 29.63 4.76 -3.03
CA ALA A 203 29.90 3.33 -2.93
C ALA A 203 30.48 2.72 -4.22
N ASP A 204 30.33 3.41 -5.36
CA ASP A 204 30.86 2.93 -6.64
C ASP A 204 32.29 3.41 -6.92
N GLU A 205 32.88 4.25 -6.03
CA GLU A 205 34.23 4.79 -6.16
C GLU A 205 35.26 4.02 -5.33
N VAL A 206 34.97 2.84 -4.84
CA VAL A 206 35.94 1.99 -4.14
C VAL A 206 36.37 0.86 -5.08
N ASP A 207 37.32 1.17 -5.93
CA ASP A 207 38.24 0.19 -6.54
C ASP A 207 39.41 -0.16 -5.58
#